data_a673905b959e136a30970b989ec03b65
#
_entry.id   a673905b959e136a30970b989ec03b65
#
_cell.length_a   1.000
_cell.length_b   1.000
_cell.length_c   1.000
_cell.angle_alpha   90.00
_cell.angle_beta   90.00
_cell.angle_gamma   90.00
#
_symmetry.space_group_name_H-M   'P 1'
#
loop_
_entity.id
_entity.type
_entity.pdbx_description
1 polymer ?
#
loop_
_entity_poly.entity_id
_entity_poly.type
_entity_poly.pdbx_seq_one_letter_code
_entity_poly.pdbx_strand_id
1 'polypeptide(L)'
;MRIHSDSFDHRGAIPAEYALGARDAGEVGFGRNRNPHLAWDDVPAGTRSFALLCIDSDAPTDPGMVNKSGVEIPVDQPRSEFCHWAMVDLPADRRVIEAGSCSDGVTAHGKRTPPGPAGARQGLNDYTGWFAGDDALAGDWLGYDGPFPPPNDLRPHRYFFRLFALDVDRLDVPDRFTAADALRTMHGHVLAEALVQGHYSLHPDRPAPAL
;
A
#
# COMPACT_ATOMS: atom_id res chain seq x y z
N MET A 1 -0.48 16.89 -12.82
CA MET A 1 -0.28 15.42 -12.82
C MET A 1 -1.54 14.74 -12.34
N ARG A 2 -1.94 13.64 -12.97
CA ARG A 2 -3.11 12.82 -12.58
C ARG A 2 -2.68 11.37 -12.51
N ILE A 3 -3.28 10.59 -11.60
CA ILE A 3 -3.11 9.15 -11.48
C ILE A 3 -4.49 8.46 -11.48
N HIS A 4 -4.59 7.29 -12.11
CA HIS A 4 -5.78 6.45 -12.12
C HIS A 4 -5.41 4.97 -12.07
N SER A 5 -6.40 4.13 -11.87
CA SER A 5 -6.25 2.67 -11.88
C SER A 5 -7.34 2.05 -12.78
N ASP A 6 -6.98 1.02 -13.55
CA ASP A 6 -7.94 0.16 -14.24
C ASP A 6 -8.40 -1.01 -13.34
N SER A 7 -7.81 -1.12 -12.15
CA SER A 7 -8.12 -2.18 -11.18
C SER A 7 -9.28 -1.83 -10.25
N PHE A 8 -9.51 -0.54 -10.01
CA PHE A 8 -10.61 -0.03 -9.18
C PHE A 8 -10.84 1.46 -9.47
N ASP A 9 -12.06 1.91 -9.24
CA ASP A 9 -12.44 3.32 -9.39
C ASP A 9 -11.97 4.16 -8.20
N HIS A 10 -11.66 5.44 -8.45
CA HIS A 10 -11.31 6.37 -7.37
C HIS A 10 -12.45 6.46 -6.34
N ARG A 11 -12.12 6.16 -5.08
CA ARG A 11 -13.05 5.99 -3.94
C ARG A 11 -13.96 4.77 -4.01
N GLY A 12 -13.75 3.87 -4.97
CA GLY A 12 -14.45 2.60 -5.07
C GLY A 12 -13.82 1.50 -4.20
N ALA A 13 -14.44 0.34 -4.24
CA ALA A 13 -13.92 -0.85 -3.57
C ALA A 13 -12.69 -1.39 -4.31
N ILE A 14 -11.64 -1.73 -3.57
CA ILE A 14 -10.50 -2.49 -4.11
C ILE A 14 -10.91 -3.96 -4.20
N PRO A 15 -10.82 -4.61 -5.38
CA PRO A 15 -11.09 -6.05 -5.51
C PRO A 15 -10.14 -6.91 -4.66
N ALA A 16 -10.66 -8.01 -4.12
CA ALA A 16 -9.94 -8.88 -3.18
C ALA A 16 -8.64 -9.49 -3.77
N GLU A 17 -8.51 -9.59 -5.09
CA GLU A 17 -7.27 -10.05 -5.74
C GLU A 17 -6.08 -9.12 -5.48
N TYR A 18 -6.33 -7.84 -5.17
CA TYR A 18 -5.28 -6.84 -4.85
C TYR A 18 -5.00 -6.75 -3.35
N ALA A 19 -5.68 -7.54 -2.52
CA ALA A 19 -5.52 -7.52 -1.07
C ALA A 19 -4.59 -8.64 -0.58
N LEU A 20 -3.83 -8.36 0.50
CA LEU A 20 -3.07 -9.37 1.24
C LEU A 20 -4.01 -10.28 2.02
N GLY A 21 -5.07 -9.71 2.61
CA GLY A 21 -6.12 -10.46 3.30
C GLY A 21 -7.38 -10.59 2.46
N ALA A 22 -7.98 -11.78 2.43
CA ALA A 22 -9.23 -12.03 1.74
C ALA A 22 -10.15 -12.93 2.59
N ARG A 23 -11.44 -12.90 2.26
CA ARG A 23 -12.43 -13.81 2.84
C ARG A 23 -12.78 -14.87 1.80
N ASP A 24 -12.64 -16.14 2.19
CA ASP A 24 -13.06 -17.29 1.39
C ASP A 24 -13.94 -18.21 2.24
N ALA A 25 -15.10 -18.62 1.71
CA ALA A 25 -16.10 -19.46 2.40
C ALA A 25 -16.43 -19.00 3.85
N GLY A 26 -16.33 -17.68 4.12
CA GLY A 26 -16.59 -17.10 5.44
C GLY A 26 -15.36 -16.98 6.34
N GLU A 27 -14.27 -17.63 6.03
CA GLU A 27 -13.00 -17.53 6.76
C GLU A 27 -12.12 -16.42 6.20
N VAL A 28 -11.30 -15.81 7.07
CA VAL A 28 -10.33 -14.77 6.69
C VAL A 28 -8.93 -15.38 6.65
N GLY A 29 -8.24 -15.18 5.56
CA GLY A 29 -6.89 -15.68 5.35
C GLY A 29 -6.11 -14.82 4.36
N PHE A 30 -4.97 -15.32 3.90
CA PHE A 30 -4.20 -14.64 2.86
C PHE A 30 -4.94 -14.67 1.52
N GLY A 31 -4.97 -13.50 0.86
CA GLY A 31 -5.48 -13.31 -0.49
C GLY A 31 -4.41 -13.48 -1.56
N ARG A 32 -4.72 -13.03 -2.77
CA ARG A 32 -3.80 -13.12 -3.92
C ARG A 32 -2.64 -12.14 -3.84
N ASN A 33 -2.78 -11.03 -3.11
CA ASN A 33 -1.72 -10.03 -2.90
C ASN A 33 -1.08 -9.50 -4.21
N ARG A 34 -1.91 -9.28 -5.22
CA ARG A 34 -1.51 -8.71 -6.49
C ARG A 34 -1.44 -7.19 -6.38
N ASN A 35 -0.40 -6.51 -6.88
CA ASN A 35 -0.46 -5.05 -6.93
C ASN A 35 -1.49 -4.60 -7.98
N PRO A 36 -2.24 -3.51 -7.75
CA PRO A 36 -3.16 -2.97 -8.75
C PRO A 36 -2.41 -2.31 -9.92
N HIS A 37 -3.10 -2.14 -11.05
CA HIS A 37 -2.69 -1.26 -12.14
C HIS A 37 -2.70 0.19 -11.66
N LEU A 38 -1.66 0.95 -12.00
CA LEU A 38 -1.57 2.39 -11.76
C LEU A 38 -1.00 3.06 -13.00
N ALA A 39 -1.68 4.08 -13.53
CA ALA A 39 -1.18 4.87 -14.65
C ALA A 39 -1.32 6.35 -14.37
N TRP A 40 -0.44 7.16 -14.96
CA TRP A 40 -0.41 8.62 -14.73
C TRP A 40 0.00 9.41 -15.95
N ASP A 41 -0.53 10.63 -16.02
CA ASP A 41 -0.29 11.60 -17.07
C ASP A 41 -0.11 13.03 -16.54
N ASP A 42 -0.04 14.02 -17.44
CA ASP A 42 0.15 15.45 -17.10
C ASP A 42 1.33 15.68 -16.15
N VAL A 43 2.45 15.01 -16.43
CA VAL A 43 3.66 15.09 -15.62
C VAL A 43 4.32 16.47 -15.79
N PRO A 44 4.69 17.18 -14.69
CA PRO A 44 5.31 18.47 -14.80
C PRO A 44 6.66 18.41 -15.51
N ALA A 45 6.99 19.46 -16.25
CA ALA A 45 8.32 19.62 -16.82
C ALA A 45 9.39 19.65 -15.70
N GLY A 46 10.55 19.07 -15.97
CA GLY A 46 11.63 18.97 -14.98
C GLY A 46 11.56 17.73 -14.09
N THR A 47 10.54 16.88 -14.25
CA THR A 47 10.48 15.60 -13.53
C THR A 47 11.64 14.70 -13.97
N ARG A 48 12.39 14.20 -13.00
CA ARG A 48 13.57 13.34 -13.18
C ARG A 48 13.34 11.92 -12.64
N SER A 49 12.46 11.77 -11.63
CA SER A 49 12.01 10.47 -11.12
C SER A 49 10.63 10.59 -10.49
N PHE A 50 10.07 9.42 -10.09
CA PHE A 50 8.86 9.40 -9.26
C PHE A 50 9.10 8.56 -8.00
N ALA A 51 8.29 8.85 -6.96
CA ALA A 51 8.09 8.00 -5.81
C ALA A 51 6.61 7.63 -5.68
N LEU A 52 6.32 6.42 -5.22
CA LEU A 52 4.96 5.91 -5.00
C LEU A 52 4.85 5.37 -3.59
N LEU A 53 3.83 5.80 -2.86
CA LEU A 53 3.46 5.27 -1.55
C LEU A 53 2.03 4.74 -1.59
N CYS A 54 1.77 3.60 -0.94
CA CYS A 54 0.41 3.14 -0.60
C CYS A 54 0.24 3.17 0.91
N ILE A 55 -0.67 4.03 1.39
CA ILE A 55 -0.90 4.26 2.81
C ILE A 55 -2.36 3.96 3.16
N ASP A 56 -2.57 3.09 4.14
CA ASP A 56 -3.83 2.94 4.86
C ASP A 56 -3.91 4.01 5.95
N SER A 57 -4.93 4.85 5.92
CA SER A 57 -5.12 5.93 6.92
C SER A 57 -6.02 5.52 8.09
N ASP A 58 -6.50 4.30 8.10
CA ASP A 58 -7.54 3.85 9.04
C ASP A 58 -7.09 2.67 9.92
N ALA A 59 -5.80 2.35 9.97
CA ALA A 59 -5.28 1.29 10.84
C ALA A 59 -5.57 1.62 12.33
N PRO A 60 -6.15 0.68 13.10
CA PRO A 60 -6.43 0.90 14.52
C PRO A 60 -5.17 1.19 15.34
N THR A 61 -5.23 2.17 16.25
CA THR A 61 -4.11 2.49 17.14
C THR A 61 -4.00 1.54 18.33
N ASP A 62 -5.04 0.76 18.63
CA ASP A 62 -5.04 -0.26 19.68
C ASP A 62 -4.94 -1.67 19.07
N PRO A 63 -3.76 -2.27 18.98
CA PRO A 63 -3.58 -3.62 18.45
C PRO A 63 -4.23 -4.70 19.32
N GLY A 64 -4.55 -4.41 20.58
CA GLY A 64 -5.20 -5.34 21.49
C GLY A 64 -6.65 -5.67 21.12
N MET A 65 -7.28 -4.88 20.25
CA MET A 65 -8.63 -5.13 19.72
C MET A 65 -8.61 -5.89 18.38
N VAL A 66 -7.50 -5.88 17.67
CA VAL A 66 -7.38 -6.45 16.31
C VAL A 66 -7.56 -7.98 16.36
N ASN A 67 -8.42 -8.50 15.47
CA ASN A 67 -8.71 -9.94 15.33
C ASN A 67 -9.24 -10.61 16.63
N LYS A 68 -9.74 -9.84 17.59
CA LYS A 68 -10.23 -10.38 18.85
C LYS A 68 -11.68 -10.84 18.73
N SER A 69 -11.92 -12.13 19.02
CA SER A 69 -13.27 -12.70 18.97
C SER A 69 -14.23 -11.99 19.93
N GLY A 70 -15.44 -11.68 19.46
CA GLY A 70 -16.47 -11.01 20.25
C GLY A 70 -16.22 -9.53 20.57
N VAL A 71 -15.21 -8.94 19.95
CA VAL A 71 -14.89 -7.50 20.07
C VAL A 71 -15.03 -6.86 18.69
N GLU A 72 -15.76 -5.77 18.59
CA GLU A 72 -15.78 -4.91 17.39
C GLU A 72 -14.91 -3.68 17.63
N ILE A 73 -14.14 -3.28 16.61
CA ILE A 73 -13.34 -2.05 16.63
C ILE A 73 -14.27 -0.91 16.20
N PRO A 74 -14.58 0.07 17.08
CA PRO A 74 -15.56 1.11 16.77
C PRO A 74 -15.03 2.08 15.70
N VAL A 75 -15.97 2.67 14.93
CA VAL A 75 -15.66 3.59 13.83
C VAL A 75 -14.89 4.84 14.32
N ASP A 76 -15.16 5.29 15.52
CA ASP A 76 -14.59 6.51 16.14
C ASP A 76 -13.29 6.24 16.92
N GLN A 77 -12.80 5.00 16.99
CA GLN A 77 -11.47 4.73 17.55
C GLN A 77 -10.40 5.58 16.81
N PRO A 78 -9.41 6.13 17.51
CA PRO A 78 -8.27 6.79 16.87
C PRO A 78 -7.55 5.88 15.88
N ARG A 79 -7.12 6.46 14.76
CA ARG A 79 -6.47 5.74 13.64
C ARG A 79 -5.06 6.25 13.42
N SER A 80 -4.23 5.36 12.89
CA SER A 80 -2.86 5.66 12.45
C SER A 80 -2.68 5.32 10.98
N GLU A 81 -1.61 5.82 10.41
CA GLU A 81 -1.18 5.38 9.08
C GLU A 81 -0.49 4.02 9.17
N PHE A 82 -0.67 3.20 8.11
CA PHE A 82 0.03 1.93 7.90
C PHE A 82 0.50 1.88 6.44
N CYS A 83 1.80 1.75 6.23
CA CYS A 83 2.38 1.71 4.90
C CYS A 83 2.29 0.30 4.32
N HIS A 84 1.67 0.19 3.12
CA HIS A 84 1.53 -1.03 2.35
C HIS A 84 2.52 -1.13 1.20
N TRP A 85 3.08 -0.02 0.76
CA TRP A 85 4.03 0.05 -0.35
C TRP A 85 4.83 1.34 -0.29
N ALA A 86 6.15 1.23 -0.39
CA ALA A 86 7.05 2.35 -0.60
C ALA A 86 7.96 2.02 -1.78
N MET A 87 7.93 2.84 -2.83
CA MET A 87 8.78 2.71 -4.02
C MET A 87 9.34 4.08 -4.37
N VAL A 88 10.63 4.12 -4.69
CA VAL A 88 11.34 5.35 -5.08
C VAL A 88 12.15 5.13 -6.35
N ASP A 89 12.67 6.20 -6.92
CA ASP A 89 13.53 6.18 -8.12
C ASP A 89 12.84 5.54 -9.35
N LEU A 90 11.52 5.65 -9.47
CA LEU A 90 10.80 5.27 -10.68
C LEU A 90 11.29 6.17 -11.83
N PRO A 91 11.69 5.60 -12.98
CA PRO A 91 12.21 6.40 -14.10
C PRO A 91 11.26 7.48 -14.60
N ALA A 92 11.80 8.64 -15.00
CA ALA A 92 11.03 9.80 -15.45
C ALA A 92 10.14 9.55 -16.68
N ASP A 93 10.45 8.54 -17.50
CA ASP A 93 9.68 8.12 -18.68
C ASP A 93 8.58 7.10 -18.35
N ARG A 94 8.56 6.57 -17.13
CA ARG A 94 7.52 5.62 -16.71
C ARG A 94 6.17 6.31 -16.58
N ARG A 95 5.11 5.64 -17.08
CA ARG A 95 3.71 6.12 -17.01
C ARG A 95 2.74 5.09 -16.50
N VAL A 96 3.20 3.86 -16.26
CA VAL A 96 2.36 2.75 -15.84
C VAL A 96 3.12 1.77 -14.96
N ILE A 97 2.42 1.22 -13.99
CA ILE A 97 2.76 -0.01 -13.26
C ILE A 97 1.61 -0.97 -13.53
N GLU A 98 1.91 -2.05 -14.22
CA GLU A 98 0.91 -3.06 -14.58
C GLU A 98 0.46 -3.86 -13.35
N ALA A 99 -0.80 -4.27 -13.32
CA ALA A 99 -1.33 -5.12 -12.27
C ALA A 99 -0.53 -6.44 -12.17
N GLY A 100 -0.07 -6.79 -10.96
CA GLY A 100 0.71 -8.01 -10.72
C GLY A 100 2.19 -7.93 -11.10
N SER A 101 2.68 -6.77 -11.60
CA SER A 101 4.08 -6.64 -12.01
C SER A 101 5.06 -6.42 -10.85
N CYS A 102 4.57 -6.03 -9.68
CA CYS A 102 5.37 -5.77 -8.47
C CYS A 102 5.05 -6.75 -7.33
N SER A 103 3.90 -7.41 -7.39
CA SER A 103 3.46 -8.45 -6.44
C SER A 103 2.35 -9.28 -7.07
N ASP A 104 2.44 -10.60 -7.02
CA ASP A 104 1.37 -11.55 -7.38
C ASP A 104 1.55 -12.82 -6.54
N GLY A 105 1.20 -12.72 -5.27
CA GLY A 105 1.31 -13.79 -4.28
C GLY A 105 1.86 -13.31 -2.94
N VAL A 106 1.69 -14.14 -1.93
CA VAL A 106 2.23 -13.93 -0.58
C VAL A 106 3.55 -14.68 -0.43
N THR A 107 4.55 -14.01 0.10
CA THR A 107 5.85 -14.62 0.42
C THR A 107 6.03 -14.58 1.93
N ALA A 108 6.06 -15.74 2.58
CA ALA A 108 6.36 -15.83 4.00
C ALA A 108 7.70 -15.14 4.31
N HIS A 109 7.77 -14.42 5.41
CA HIS A 109 8.92 -13.60 5.83
C HIS A 109 9.22 -12.41 4.90
N GLY A 110 8.28 -12.04 4.00
CA GLY A 110 8.40 -10.93 3.06
C GLY A 110 9.25 -11.24 1.81
N LYS A 111 9.09 -10.40 0.81
CA LYS A 111 9.86 -10.46 -0.46
C LYS A 111 11.24 -9.83 -0.25
N ARG A 112 12.32 -10.58 -0.41
CA ARG A 112 13.68 -10.03 -0.29
C ARG A 112 14.08 -9.14 -1.48
N THR A 113 13.54 -9.45 -2.65
CA THR A 113 13.78 -8.72 -3.90
C THR A 113 12.44 -8.63 -4.64
N PRO A 114 11.56 -7.67 -4.27
CA PRO A 114 10.28 -7.53 -4.94
C PRO A 114 10.48 -7.18 -6.42
N PRO A 115 9.72 -7.80 -7.35
CA PRO A 115 9.75 -7.42 -8.76
C PRO A 115 9.25 -5.99 -8.93
N GLY A 116 9.64 -5.33 -10.03
CA GLY A 116 9.20 -3.96 -10.32
C GLY A 116 9.93 -3.32 -11.48
N PRO A 117 9.66 -2.04 -11.77
CA PRO A 117 10.31 -1.31 -12.83
C PRO A 117 11.82 -1.24 -12.64
N ALA A 118 12.57 -1.45 -13.74
CA ALA A 118 14.03 -1.36 -13.70
C ALA A 118 14.49 0.02 -13.18
N GLY A 119 15.45 0.03 -12.27
CA GLY A 119 15.98 1.24 -11.64
C GLY A 119 15.23 1.68 -10.38
N ALA A 120 13.97 1.29 -10.20
CA ALA A 120 13.22 1.60 -8.99
C ALA A 120 13.71 0.76 -7.80
N ARG A 121 13.64 1.35 -6.60
CA ARG A 121 13.89 0.66 -5.33
C ARG A 121 12.60 0.58 -4.52
N GLN A 122 12.40 -0.53 -3.81
CA GLN A 122 11.24 -0.73 -2.97
C GLN A 122 11.67 -0.90 -1.51
N GLY A 123 10.99 -0.17 -0.63
CA GLY A 123 11.28 -0.11 0.80
C GLY A 123 10.46 -1.11 1.63
N LEU A 124 10.72 -1.08 2.94
CA LEU A 124 9.96 -1.82 3.93
C LEU A 124 8.54 -1.26 4.04
N ASN A 125 7.56 -2.15 4.08
CA ASN A 125 6.21 -1.83 4.51
C ASN A 125 5.99 -2.21 5.99
N ASP A 126 4.88 -1.76 6.57
CA ASP A 126 4.66 -1.87 8.01
C ASP A 126 4.27 -3.28 8.48
N TYR A 127 4.03 -4.23 7.55
CA TYR A 127 3.92 -5.65 7.91
C TYR A 127 5.22 -6.18 8.53
N THR A 128 6.37 -5.58 8.22
CA THR A 128 7.65 -5.87 8.89
C THR A 128 7.54 -5.74 10.41
N GLY A 129 6.94 -4.66 10.89
CA GLY A 129 6.67 -4.46 12.32
C GLY A 129 5.50 -5.28 12.84
N TRP A 130 4.44 -5.39 12.04
CA TRP A 130 3.23 -6.11 12.43
C TRP A 130 3.48 -7.59 12.69
N PHE A 131 4.26 -8.24 11.83
CA PHE A 131 4.57 -9.67 11.95
C PHE A 131 5.83 -9.97 12.76
N ALA A 132 6.48 -8.99 13.38
CA ALA A 132 7.75 -9.20 14.11
C ALA A 132 7.66 -10.23 15.25
N GLY A 133 6.47 -10.45 15.82
CA GLY A 133 6.23 -11.43 16.88
C GLY A 133 5.71 -12.80 16.40
N ASP A 134 5.60 -13.02 15.09
CA ASP A 134 5.09 -14.25 14.49
C ASP A 134 6.22 -15.02 13.81
N ASP A 135 6.64 -16.14 14.38
CA ASP A 135 7.78 -16.94 13.88
C ASP A 135 7.57 -17.43 12.43
N ALA A 136 6.32 -17.57 11.96
CA ALA A 136 6.01 -17.99 10.60
C ALA A 136 6.05 -16.85 9.58
N LEU A 137 5.98 -15.59 10.03
CA LEU A 137 5.84 -14.43 9.17
C LEU A 137 6.90 -13.34 9.43
N ALA A 138 7.58 -13.37 10.59
CA ALA A 138 8.59 -12.35 10.93
C ALA A 138 9.68 -12.26 9.87
N GLY A 139 9.95 -11.02 9.40
CA GLY A 139 10.95 -10.77 8.36
C GLY A 139 10.81 -9.38 7.76
N ASP A 140 11.58 -9.14 6.70
CA ASP A 140 11.58 -7.88 5.96
C ASP A 140 10.52 -7.92 4.85
N TRP A 141 9.41 -7.26 5.05
CA TRP A 141 8.33 -7.13 4.07
C TRP A 141 8.63 -5.94 3.16
N LEU A 142 9.26 -6.21 2.01
CA LEU A 142 9.63 -5.21 1.01
C LEU A 142 8.61 -5.15 -0.13
N GLY A 143 8.34 -3.95 -0.62
CA GLY A 143 7.46 -3.72 -1.76
C GLY A 143 5.97 -3.73 -1.39
N TYR A 144 5.13 -4.13 -2.35
CA TYR A 144 3.68 -4.14 -2.16
C TYR A 144 3.23 -5.35 -1.39
N ASP A 145 2.53 -5.11 -0.29
CA ASP A 145 1.66 -6.07 0.37
C ASP A 145 0.33 -5.37 0.69
N GLY A 146 -0.74 -5.87 0.08
CA GLY A 146 -2.00 -5.16 -0.07
C GLY A 146 -2.85 -5.06 1.20
N PRO A 147 -4.10 -4.58 1.08
CA PRO A 147 -5.04 -4.45 2.19
C PRO A 147 -5.22 -5.72 3.02
N PHE A 148 -5.21 -5.57 4.34
CA PHE A 148 -5.61 -6.62 5.28
C PHE A 148 -6.19 -5.98 6.56
N PRO A 149 -7.31 -5.23 6.44
CA PRO A 149 -7.93 -4.65 7.61
C PRO A 149 -8.48 -5.73 8.54
N PRO A 150 -8.58 -5.48 9.85
CA PRO A 150 -9.14 -6.43 10.78
C PRO A 150 -10.58 -6.80 10.40
N PRO A 151 -10.96 -8.11 10.39
CA PRO A 151 -12.32 -8.53 10.05
C PRO A 151 -13.37 -8.11 11.08
N ASN A 152 -12.96 -7.64 12.24
CA ASN A 152 -13.80 -7.08 13.29
C ASN A 152 -13.80 -5.54 13.33
N ASP A 153 -13.26 -4.87 12.30
CA ASP A 153 -13.30 -3.41 12.22
C ASP A 153 -14.58 -2.93 11.54
N LEU A 154 -15.33 -2.10 12.24
CA LEU A 154 -16.57 -1.50 11.72
C LEU A 154 -16.35 -0.43 10.67
N ARG A 155 -15.09 0.05 10.51
CA ARG A 155 -14.70 1.04 9.51
C ARG A 155 -14.06 0.34 8.31
N PRO A 156 -14.62 0.47 7.08
CA PRO A 156 -13.87 0.18 5.85
C PRO A 156 -12.63 1.07 5.77
N HIS A 157 -11.46 0.48 5.54
CA HIS A 157 -10.21 1.23 5.47
C HIS A 157 -10.03 1.90 4.12
N ARG A 158 -9.34 3.05 4.08
CA ARG A 158 -8.99 3.83 2.90
C ARG A 158 -7.52 3.66 2.58
N TYR A 159 -7.24 3.30 1.34
CA TYR A 159 -5.89 3.10 0.81
C TYR A 159 -5.58 4.19 -0.19
N PHE A 160 -4.56 4.99 0.08
CA PHE A 160 -4.13 6.12 -0.74
C PHE A 160 -2.87 5.74 -1.50
N PHE A 161 -2.99 5.57 -2.81
CA PHE A 161 -1.84 5.44 -3.70
C PHE A 161 -1.41 6.84 -4.11
N ARG A 162 -0.31 7.32 -3.53
CA ARG A 162 0.23 8.67 -3.68
C ARG A 162 1.46 8.62 -4.57
N LEU A 163 1.41 9.32 -5.71
CA LEU A 163 2.51 9.43 -6.66
C LEU A 163 3.10 10.84 -6.59
N PHE A 164 4.41 10.92 -6.42
CA PHE A 164 5.18 12.16 -6.35
C PHE A 164 6.10 12.28 -7.56
N ALA A 165 6.03 13.39 -8.29
CA ALA A 165 7.01 13.75 -9.32
C ALA A 165 8.15 14.54 -8.68
N LEU A 166 9.40 14.12 -8.92
CA LEU A 166 10.57 14.65 -8.25
C LEU A 166 11.55 15.30 -9.27
N ASP A 167 12.26 16.34 -8.84
CA ASP A 167 13.29 17.03 -9.61
C ASP A 167 14.70 16.41 -9.48
N VAL A 168 14.82 15.27 -8.84
CA VAL A 168 16.03 14.47 -8.66
C VAL A 168 15.90 13.10 -9.30
N ASP A 169 16.99 12.54 -9.81
CA ASP A 169 16.98 11.20 -10.42
C ASP A 169 16.88 10.09 -9.38
N ARG A 170 17.45 10.34 -8.19
CA ARG A 170 17.58 9.35 -7.13
C ARG A 170 17.47 10.01 -5.76
N LEU A 171 16.75 9.36 -4.85
CA LEU A 171 16.66 9.75 -3.45
C LEU A 171 17.80 9.12 -2.63
N ASP A 172 18.34 9.88 -1.69
CA ASP A 172 19.35 9.40 -0.74
C ASP A 172 18.68 8.70 0.45
N VAL A 173 18.14 7.53 0.19
CA VAL A 173 17.52 6.65 1.21
C VAL A 173 18.38 5.39 1.41
N PRO A 174 18.40 4.81 2.62
CA PRO A 174 19.11 3.55 2.89
C PRO A 174 18.52 2.39 2.08
N ASP A 175 19.23 1.26 2.00
CA ASP A 175 18.76 0.07 1.26
C ASP A 175 17.45 -0.51 1.83
N ARG A 176 17.25 -0.39 3.13
CA ARG A 176 16.04 -0.79 3.85
C ARG A 176 15.25 0.42 4.33
N PHE A 177 14.89 1.31 3.41
CA PHE A 177 14.14 2.52 3.73
C PHE A 177 12.66 2.23 4.03
N THR A 178 12.06 3.11 4.80
CA THR A 178 10.63 3.14 5.11
C THR A 178 9.93 4.27 4.32
N ALA A 179 8.59 4.30 4.38
CA ALA A 179 7.84 5.44 3.84
C ALA A 179 8.25 6.77 4.49
N ALA A 180 8.56 6.77 5.79
CA ALA A 180 9.04 7.95 6.51
C ALA A 180 10.40 8.44 5.99
N ASP A 181 11.32 7.52 5.65
CA ASP A 181 12.60 7.87 5.04
C ASP A 181 12.40 8.50 3.67
N ALA A 182 11.52 7.91 2.83
CA ALA A 182 11.18 8.44 1.52
C ALA A 182 10.58 9.85 1.63
N LEU A 183 9.57 10.04 2.50
CA LEU A 183 8.92 11.35 2.70
C LEU A 183 9.92 12.42 3.18
N ARG A 184 10.79 12.07 4.12
CA ARG A 184 11.83 13.00 4.62
C ARG A 184 12.80 13.42 3.51
N THR A 185 13.23 12.44 2.69
CA THR A 185 14.22 12.70 1.63
C THR A 185 13.61 13.40 0.42
N MET A 186 12.32 13.21 0.15
CA MET A 186 11.60 13.94 -0.90
C MET A 186 11.35 15.42 -0.56
N HIS A 187 11.47 15.83 0.72
CA HIS A 187 11.18 17.19 1.13
C HIS A 187 12.07 18.19 0.37
N GLY A 188 11.43 19.15 -0.31
CA GLY A 188 12.10 20.15 -1.16
C GLY A 188 12.32 19.71 -2.61
N HIS A 189 12.02 18.45 -2.97
CA HIS A 189 12.20 17.89 -4.31
C HIS A 189 10.89 17.58 -5.05
N VAL A 190 9.73 17.76 -4.41
CA VAL A 190 8.43 17.42 -5.00
C VAL A 190 7.95 18.54 -5.93
N LEU A 191 7.81 18.23 -7.22
CA LEU A 191 7.24 19.12 -8.24
C LEU A 191 5.70 19.03 -8.29
N ALA A 192 5.15 17.84 -8.08
CA ALA A 192 3.70 17.57 -8.03
C ALA A 192 3.41 16.28 -7.28
N GLU A 193 2.20 16.22 -6.73
CA GLU A 193 1.61 15.02 -6.15
C GLU A 193 0.28 14.72 -6.83
N ALA A 194 -0.04 13.45 -7.03
CA ALA A 194 -1.36 12.96 -7.42
C ALA A 194 -1.70 11.71 -6.62
N LEU A 195 -2.98 11.47 -6.39
CA LEU A 195 -3.43 10.30 -5.65
C LEU A 195 -4.67 9.65 -6.29
N VAL A 196 -4.73 8.32 -6.16
CA VAL A 196 -5.95 7.54 -6.32
C VAL A 196 -6.21 6.80 -5.01
N GLN A 197 -7.47 6.78 -4.58
CA GLN A 197 -7.91 6.18 -3.32
C GLN A 197 -8.86 5.04 -3.61
N GLY A 198 -8.71 3.92 -2.89
CA GLY A 198 -9.69 2.85 -2.84
C GLY A 198 -10.08 2.50 -1.41
N HIS A 199 -11.12 1.70 -1.26
CA HIS A 199 -11.58 1.19 0.04
C HIS A 199 -11.50 -0.33 0.08
N TYR A 200 -11.22 -0.88 1.26
CA TYR A 200 -11.29 -2.31 1.49
C TYR A 200 -11.80 -2.63 2.90
N SER A 201 -12.57 -3.71 3.03
CA SER A 201 -13.04 -4.20 4.32
C SER A 201 -13.13 -5.72 4.30
N LEU A 202 -12.82 -6.34 5.43
CA LEU A 202 -13.05 -7.76 5.68
C LEU A 202 -14.22 -7.99 6.67
N HIS A 203 -14.87 -6.92 7.14
CA HIS A 203 -16.03 -7.06 8.02
C HIS A 203 -17.22 -7.59 7.21
N PRO A 204 -17.90 -8.67 7.65
CA PRO A 204 -18.96 -9.32 6.87
C PRO A 204 -20.16 -8.40 6.58
N ASP A 205 -20.51 -7.53 7.55
CA ASP A 205 -21.67 -6.65 7.48
C ASP A 205 -21.31 -5.18 7.14
N ARG A 206 -20.05 -4.89 6.87
CA ARG A 206 -19.52 -3.55 6.54
C ARG A 206 -18.62 -3.62 5.32
N PRO A 207 -19.16 -3.97 4.14
CA PRO A 207 -18.38 -4.02 2.92
C PRO A 207 -17.82 -2.63 2.58
N ALA A 208 -16.74 -2.59 1.80
CA ALA A 208 -16.28 -1.35 1.20
C ALA A 208 -17.39 -0.74 0.34
N PRO A 209 -17.56 0.60 0.34
CA PRO A 209 -18.61 1.25 -0.44
C PRO A 209 -18.42 0.94 -1.93
N ALA A 210 -19.50 0.46 -2.57
CA ALA A 210 -19.61 0.48 -4.02
C ALA A 210 -19.96 1.91 -4.45
N LEU A 211 -19.37 2.39 -5.54
CA LEU A 211 -19.75 3.66 -6.17
C LEU A 211 -21.10 3.55 -6.85
#